data_4d7e51255ecb3d1ebfbfdb8bc574523a
#
_entry.id   4d7e51255ecb3d1ebfbfdb8bc574523a
#
_cell.length_a   1.000
_cell.length_b   1.000
_cell.length_c   1.000
_cell.angle_alpha   90.00
_cell.angle_beta   90.00
_cell.angle_gamma   90.00
#
_symmetry.space_group_name_H-M   'P 1'
#
loop_
_entity.id
_entity.type
_entity.pdbx_description
1 polymer ?
#
loop_
_entity_poly.entity_id
_entity_poly.type
_entity_poly.pdbx_seq_one_letter_code
_entity_poly.pdbx_strand_id
1 'polypeptide(L)'
;YSDFEYAKMYPTAEKVSEIKHTKTQKEVLGFTEGYITIFKGETYPHKEWFREHGCHYGKSWGWAFKSTDELPSDLPEGVTPVRLDWDLVGNEDGWLKPDHVVKEAVENLIYDGGDSEWIGEVGERLDLYLTVERTVSLEGNYGHSTMHLMRDEYGNLYVWTTASKCWPAGSEKHIRGTVKDHRKYRNECQTVLTRCQEVK
;
A
#
# COMPACT_ATOMS: atom_id res chain seq x y z
N TYR A 1 -8.62 5.49 -20.05
CA TYR A 1 -7.45 6.13 -20.65
C TYR A 1 -6.69 5.13 -21.52
N SER A 2 -6.17 5.59 -22.65
CA SER A 2 -5.21 4.80 -23.41
C SER A 2 -3.91 4.65 -22.61
N ASP A 3 -3.16 3.61 -22.90
CA ASP A 3 -1.85 3.39 -22.26
C ASP A 3 -0.92 4.60 -22.41
N PHE A 4 -1.02 5.27 -23.54
CA PHE A 4 -0.24 6.48 -23.81
C PHE A 4 -0.66 7.65 -22.91
N GLU A 5 -1.94 7.89 -22.74
CA GLU A 5 -2.46 8.96 -21.88
C GLU A 5 -2.13 8.68 -20.41
N TYR A 6 -2.31 7.43 -19.99
CA TYR A 6 -1.95 7.02 -18.65
C TYR A 6 -0.45 7.25 -18.38
N ALA A 7 0.41 6.81 -19.26
CA ALA A 7 1.85 6.97 -19.13
C ALA A 7 2.29 8.44 -19.19
N LYS A 8 1.55 9.30 -19.85
CA LYS A 8 1.80 10.75 -19.86
C LYS A 8 1.47 11.40 -18.52
N MET A 9 0.44 10.91 -17.85
CA MET A 9 -0.01 11.42 -16.54
C MET A 9 0.79 10.80 -15.39
N TYR A 10 0.98 9.49 -15.45
CA TYR A 10 1.60 8.68 -14.38
C TYR A 10 2.50 7.60 -14.97
N PRO A 11 3.67 7.97 -15.46
CA PRO A 11 4.54 7.02 -16.13
C PRO A 11 5.12 6.00 -15.16
N THR A 12 5.11 4.75 -15.60
CA THR A 12 5.91 3.70 -14.99
C THR A 12 7.31 3.70 -15.59
N ALA A 13 8.26 3.03 -14.94
CA ALA A 13 9.63 2.95 -15.45
C ALA A 13 9.71 2.37 -16.87
N GLU A 14 8.85 1.44 -17.22
CA GLU A 14 8.76 0.86 -18.56
C GLU A 14 8.30 1.88 -19.61
N LYS A 15 7.33 2.72 -19.23
CA LYS A 15 6.77 3.72 -20.13
C LYS A 15 7.62 4.97 -20.28
N VAL A 16 8.48 5.24 -19.33
CA VAL A 16 9.45 6.34 -19.41
C VAL A 16 10.39 6.17 -20.60
N SER A 17 10.79 4.94 -20.91
CA SER A 17 11.67 4.66 -22.06
C SER A 17 11.01 4.99 -23.41
N GLU A 18 9.69 4.87 -23.51
CA GLU A 18 8.91 5.17 -24.69
C GLU A 18 8.55 6.65 -24.79
N ILE A 19 8.35 7.27 -23.64
CA ILE A 19 7.97 8.67 -23.53
C ILE A 19 9.23 9.47 -23.22
N LYS A 20 9.87 9.96 -24.25
CA LYS A 20 10.99 10.93 -24.09
C LYS A 20 10.52 12.27 -23.48
N HIS A 21 9.59 12.21 -22.55
CA HIS A 21 8.87 13.35 -21.98
C HIS A 21 9.00 13.42 -20.48
N THR A 22 10.05 12.87 -19.92
CA THR A 22 10.36 12.99 -18.49
C THR A 22 10.23 14.43 -18.01
N LYS A 23 10.73 15.35 -18.81
CA LYS A 23 10.61 16.78 -18.53
C LYS A 23 9.16 17.24 -18.52
N THR A 24 8.37 16.80 -19.48
CA THR A 24 6.95 17.14 -19.56
C THR A 24 6.17 16.57 -18.38
N GLN A 25 6.54 15.39 -17.93
CA GLN A 25 5.89 14.76 -16.78
C GLN A 25 6.19 15.53 -15.49
N LYS A 26 7.42 15.95 -15.28
CA LYS A 26 7.79 16.86 -14.19
C LYS A 26 6.98 18.15 -14.23
N GLU A 27 6.77 18.69 -15.40
CA GLU A 27 5.97 19.90 -15.59
C GLU A 27 4.50 19.65 -15.24
N VAL A 28 3.95 18.50 -15.58
CA VAL A 28 2.56 18.13 -15.27
C VAL A 28 2.36 17.94 -13.77
N LEU A 29 3.21 17.18 -13.10
CA LEU A 29 3.17 17.01 -11.65
C LEU A 29 3.77 18.21 -10.92
N GLY A 30 4.76 18.85 -11.52
CA GLY A 30 5.29 20.16 -11.14
C GLY A 30 6.28 20.17 -10.01
N PHE A 31 6.76 19.02 -9.53
CA PHE A 31 7.72 18.96 -8.44
C PHE A 31 8.43 17.61 -8.37
N THR A 32 9.59 17.62 -7.72
CA THR A 32 10.39 16.43 -7.36
C THR A 32 10.54 16.28 -5.86
N GLU A 33 10.06 17.24 -5.12
CA GLU A 33 10.03 17.31 -3.65
C GLU A 33 8.74 18.01 -3.20
N GLY A 34 8.40 17.91 -1.94
CA GLY A 34 7.20 18.51 -1.38
C GLY A 34 6.08 17.49 -1.19
N TYR A 35 4.86 17.86 -1.54
CA TYR A 35 3.68 17.05 -1.25
C TYR A 35 2.84 16.78 -2.49
N ILE A 36 2.14 15.67 -2.47
CA ILE A 36 1.04 15.37 -3.38
C ILE A 36 -0.22 15.09 -2.56
N THR A 37 -1.36 15.55 -3.03
CA THR A 37 -2.65 15.27 -2.40
C THR A 37 -3.45 14.29 -3.24
N ILE A 38 -3.89 13.20 -2.63
CA ILE A 38 -4.78 12.21 -3.24
C ILE A 38 -6.14 12.32 -2.57
N PHE A 39 -7.19 12.36 -3.38
CA PHE A 39 -8.56 12.51 -2.88
C PHE A 39 -9.24 11.16 -2.74
N LYS A 40 -9.84 10.93 -1.59
CA LYS A 40 -10.58 9.74 -1.23
C LYS A 40 -12.05 10.05 -0.94
N GLY A 41 -12.87 9.01 -0.90
CA GLY A 41 -14.30 9.13 -0.65
C GLY A 41 -15.13 9.15 -1.93
N GLU A 42 -16.20 9.93 -1.94
CA GLU A 42 -17.15 9.99 -3.05
C GLU A 42 -16.66 10.88 -4.20
N THR A 43 -15.64 10.45 -4.89
CA THR A 43 -15.01 11.24 -5.96
C THR A 43 -15.71 11.14 -7.31
N TYR A 44 -16.42 10.05 -7.60
CA TYR A 44 -17.01 9.81 -8.91
C TYR A 44 -18.03 10.88 -9.35
N PRO A 45 -18.96 11.34 -8.48
CA PRO A 45 -19.90 12.39 -8.86
C PRO A 45 -19.24 13.74 -9.19
N HIS A 46 -18.02 13.93 -8.69
CA HIS A 46 -17.30 15.20 -8.76
C HIS A 46 -16.16 15.22 -9.78
N LYS A 47 -16.14 14.28 -10.71
CA LYS A 47 -15.05 14.12 -11.70
C LYS A 47 -14.75 15.39 -12.50
N GLU A 48 -15.75 16.18 -12.80
CA GLU A 48 -15.58 17.44 -13.53
C GLU A 48 -14.86 18.47 -12.67
N TRP A 49 -15.21 18.57 -11.39
CA TRP A 49 -14.51 19.43 -10.44
C TRP A 49 -13.01 19.12 -10.38
N PHE A 50 -12.64 17.82 -10.32
CA PHE A 50 -11.24 17.41 -10.32
C PHE A 50 -10.50 17.81 -11.59
N ARG A 51 -11.16 17.68 -12.74
CA ARG A 51 -10.58 18.09 -14.04
C ARG A 51 -10.38 19.60 -14.11
N GLU A 52 -11.36 20.37 -13.69
CA GLU A 52 -11.29 21.84 -13.67
C GLU A 52 -10.19 22.36 -12.75
N HIS A 53 -9.90 21.64 -11.67
CA HIS A 53 -8.83 21.99 -10.72
C HIS A 53 -7.46 21.39 -11.08
N GLY A 54 -7.32 20.82 -12.26
CA GLY A 54 -6.06 20.27 -12.73
C GLY A 54 -5.60 18.99 -12.05
N CYS A 55 -6.53 18.25 -11.45
CA CYS A 55 -6.24 16.96 -10.86
C CYS A 55 -6.02 15.89 -11.92
N HIS A 56 -5.17 14.93 -11.64
CA HIS A 56 -4.88 13.78 -12.49
C HIS A 56 -5.44 12.50 -11.88
N TYR A 57 -5.97 11.63 -12.71
CA TYR A 57 -6.58 10.38 -12.27
C TYR A 57 -5.64 9.19 -12.45
N GLY A 58 -5.46 8.42 -11.40
CA GLY A 58 -4.78 7.13 -11.42
C GLY A 58 -5.76 6.00 -11.12
N LYS A 59 -5.76 4.95 -11.94
CA LYS A 59 -6.69 3.84 -11.85
C LYS A 59 -6.73 3.16 -10.48
N SER A 60 -5.57 2.99 -9.86
CA SER A 60 -5.45 2.23 -8.61
C SER A 60 -5.61 3.08 -7.35
N TRP A 61 -5.43 4.39 -7.42
CA TRP A 61 -5.40 5.27 -6.25
C TRP A 61 -6.28 6.53 -6.35
N GLY A 62 -6.87 6.78 -7.52
CA GLY A 62 -7.87 7.82 -7.69
C GLY A 62 -7.32 9.15 -8.22
N TRP A 63 -7.89 10.27 -7.76
CA TRP A 63 -7.51 11.61 -8.18
C TRP A 63 -6.34 12.13 -7.36
N ALA A 64 -5.37 12.75 -8.01
CA ALA A 64 -4.25 13.41 -7.37
C ALA A 64 -4.18 14.88 -7.77
N PHE A 65 -3.89 15.71 -6.81
CA PHE A 65 -3.67 17.12 -6.99
C PHE A 65 -2.18 17.43 -6.87
N LYS A 66 -1.68 18.21 -7.82
CA LYS A 66 -0.33 18.71 -7.78
C LYS A 66 -0.11 19.52 -6.51
N SER A 67 0.95 19.24 -5.79
CA SER A 67 1.24 19.90 -4.53
C SER A 67 1.35 21.41 -4.69
N THR A 68 0.43 22.09 -4.07
CA THR A 68 0.59 23.46 -3.63
C THR A 68 0.46 23.46 -2.12
N ASP A 69 0.95 24.48 -1.46
CA ASP A 69 0.81 24.59 -0.02
C ASP A 69 -0.65 24.73 0.41
N GLU A 70 -1.52 25.11 -0.50
CA GLU A 70 -2.95 25.32 -0.27
C GLU A 70 -3.79 24.37 -1.12
N LEU A 71 -4.74 23.72 -0.46
CA LEU A 71 -5.81 22.98 -1.13
C LEU A 71 -6.90 23.96 -1.60
N PRO A 72 -7.64 23.61 -2.67
CA PRO A 72 -8.84 24.35 -3.04
C PRO A 72 -9.79 24.47 -1.84
N SER A 73 -10.35 25.67 -1.64
CA SER A 73 -11.26 25.92 -0.51
C SER A 73 -12.66 25.34 -0.71
N ASP A 74 -13.00 24.99 -1.96
CA ASP A 74 -14.30 24.51 -2.40
C ASP A 74 -14.34 22.99 -2.61
N LEU A 75 -13.71 22.23 -1.71
CA LEU A 75 -13.72 20.77 -1.78
C LEU A 75 -15.14 20.21 -1.84
N PRO A 76 -15.42 19.27 -2.76
CA PRO A 76 -16.74 18.66 -2.83
C PRO A 76 -17.11 17.88 -1.57
N GLU A 77 -18.38 17.84 -1.26
CA GLU A 77 -18.88 17.04 -0.14
C GLU A 77 -18.57 15.55 -0.32
N GLY A 78 -18.20 14.88 0.78
CA GLY A 78 -17.85 13.46 0.77
C GLY A 78 -16.45 13.15 0.26
N VAL A 79 -15.66 14.15 -0.10
CA VAL A 79 -14.28 14.01 -0.55
C VAL A 79 -13.30 14.38 0.55
N THR A 80 -12.36 13.50 0.83
CA THR A 80 -11.32 13.71 1.83
C THR A 80 -9.95 13.79 1.17
N PRO A 81 -9.20 14.87 1.38
CA PRO A 81 -7.83 14.98 0.87
C PRO A 81 -6.86 14.20 1.76
N VAL A 82 -5.99 13.43 1.15
CA VAL A 82 -4.89 12.72 1.81
C VAL A 82 -3.58 13.29 1.29
N ARG A 83 -2.86 13.98 2.14
CA ARG A 83 -1.60 14.65 1.78
C ARG A 83 -0.42 13.74 2.09
N LEU A 84 0.43 13.53 1.12
CA LEU A 84 1.58 12.64 1.18
C LEU A 84 2.86 13.39 0.85
N ASP A 85 3.93 13.09 1.59
CA ASP A 85 5.26 13.51 1.20
C ASP A 85 5.64 12.88 -0.14
N TRP A 86 6.25 13.66 -1.00
CA TRP A 86 6.68 13.18 -2.32
C TRP A 86 7.57 11.94 -2.26
N ASP A 87 8.46 11.88 -1.27
CA ASP A 87 9.40 10.76 -1.10
C ASP A 87 8.70 9.41 -0.90
N LEU A 88 7.47 9.41 -0.39
CA LEU A 88 6.68 8.19 -0.21
C LEU A 88 6.11 7.66 -1.52
N VAL A 89 5.83 8.52 -2.46
CA VAL A 89 5.05 8.19 -3.66
C VAL A 89 5.77 8.52 -4.98
N GLY A 90 6.87 9.23 -4.92
CA GLY A 90 7.63 9.66 -6.10
C GLY A 90 9.12 9.41 -5.96
N ASN A 91 9.84 9.64 -7.04
CA ASN A 91 11.30 9.55 -7.11
C ASN A 91 11.94 10.92 -7.39
N GLU A 92 13.27 10.96 -7.37
CA GLU A 92 14.07 12.17 -7.61
C GLU A 92 13.89 12.76 -9.01
N ASP A 93 13.49 11.92 -9.97
CA ASP A 93 13.28 12.35 -11.36
C ASP A 93 11.89 12.95 -11.61
N GLY A 94 11.02 12.98 -10.59
CA GLY A 94 9.66 13.49 -10.68
C GLY A 94 8.64 12.49 -11.21
N TRP A 95 8.95 11.19 -11.17
CA TRP A 95 8.04 10.12 -11.53
C TRP A 95 7.35 9.53 -10.30
N LEU A 96 6.09 9.18 -10.43
CA LEU A 96 5.41 8.40 -9.40
C LEU A 96 6.01 6.99 -9.33
N LYS A 97 6.11 6.47 -8.12
CA LYS A 97 6.41 5.06 -7.86
C LYS A 97 5.29 4.17 -8.41
N PRO A 98 5.52 2.85 -8.57
CA PRO A 98 4.48 1.92 -9.00
C PRO A 98 3.18 2.05 -8.20
N ASP A 99 2.05 1.81 -8.85
CA ASP A 99 0.71 1.99 -8.29
C ASP A 99 0.50 1.34 -6.93
N HIS A 100 1.05 0.12 -6.73
CA HIS A 100 0.92 -0.59 -5.47
C HIS A 100 1.64 0.12 -4.31
N VAL A 101 2.75 0.78 -4.58
CA VAL A 101 3.50 1.55 -3.57
C VAL A 101 2.72 2.81 -3.18
N VAL A 102 2.19 3.52 -4.15
CA VAL A 102 1.36 4.72 -3.92
C VAL A 102 0.11 4.35 -3.15
N LYS A 103 -0.57 3.28 -3.55
CA LYS A 103 -1.77 2.78 -2.88
C LYS A 103 -1.50 2.41 -1.42
N GLU A 104 -0.42 1.69 -1.16
CA GLU A 104 -0.01 1.31 0.21
C GLU A 104 0.29 2.56 1.06
N ALA A 105 1.00 3.53 0.53
CA ALA A 105 1.31 4.78 1.24
C ALA A 105 0.02 5.55 1.60
N VAL A 106 -0.95 5.61 0.69
CA VAL A 106 -2.25 6.24 0.94
C VAL A 106 -3.03 5.49 2.01
N GLU A 107 -3.09 4.17 1.93
CA GLU A 107 -3.81 3.34 2.90
C GLU A 107 -3.20 3.46 4.30
N ASN A 108 -1.88 3.51 4.41
CA ASN A 108 -1.18 3.68 5.69
C ASN A 108 -1.48 5.04 6.36
N LEU A 109 -1.86 6.06 5.61
CA LEU A 109 -2.26 7.35 6.17
C LEU A 109 -3.74 7.40 6.56
N ILE A 110 -4.61 6.71 5.84
CA ILE A 110 -6.05 6.71 6.08
C ILE A 110 -6.42 5.85 7.30
N TYR A 111 -5.72 4.73 7.47
CA TYR A 111 -5.98 3.81 8.56
C TYR A 111 -5.11 4.14 9.77
N ASP A 112 -5.70 4.20 10.94
CA ASP A 112 -4.99 4.47 12.20
C ASP A 112 -4.03 3.35 12.60
N GLY A 113 -4.21 2.16 12.02
CA GLY A 113 -3.46 0.97 12.40
C GLY A 113 -3.91 0.41 13.73
N GLY A 114 -3.19 -0.60 14.20
CA GLY A 114 -3.35 -1.18 15.53
C GLY A 114 -2.12 -0.93 16.39
N ASP A 115 -2.15 -1.44 17.61
CA ASP A 115 -1.02 -1.37 18.54
C ASP A 115 0.05 -2.44 18.27
N SER A 116 -0.04 -3.12 17.12
CA SER A 116 0.92 -4.15 16.73
C SER A 116 2.31 -3.58 16.51
N GLU A 117 3.31 -4.24 17.04
CA GLU A 117 4.72 -3.95 16.83
C GLU A 117 5.39 -5.07 16.03
N TRP A 118 6.49 -4.77 15.38
CA TRP A 118 7.36 -5.80 14.80
C TRP A 118 8.10 -6.54 15.89
N ILE A 119 8.06 -7.87 15.83
CA ILE A 119 8.69 -8.75 16.81
C ILE A 119 9.88 -9.45 16.16
N GLY A 120 11.00 -9.46 16.88
CA GLY A 120 12.23 -10.06 16.41
C GLY A 120 12.91 -9.30 15.28
N GLU A 121 14.05 -9.79 14.87
CA GLU A 121 14.80 -9.26 13.72
C GLU A 121 14.64 -10.18 12.50
N VAL A 122 14.78 -9.62 11.31
CA VAL A 122 14.74 -10.42 10.07
C VAL A 122 15.83 -11.49 10.13
N GLY A 123 15.42 -12.75 9.93
CA GLY A 123 16.27 -13.93 10.05
C GLY A 123 16.22 -14.61 11.43
N GLU A 124 15.65 -13.97 12.42
CA GLU A 124 15.50 -14.56 13.76
C GLU A 124 14.42 -15.64 13.77
N ARG A 125 14.72 -16.73 14.50
CA ARG A 125 13.75 -17.80 14.71
C ARG A 125 13.05 -17.63 16.04
N LEU A 126 11.75 -17.46 15.98
CA LEU A 126 10.89 -17.18 17.13
C LEU A 126 10.09 -18.41 17.54
N ASP A 127 9.89 -18.53 18.85
CA ASP A 127 8.96 -19.48 19.46
C ASP A 127 7.73 -18.69 19.92
N LEU A 128 6.56 -18.98 19.34
CA LEU A 128 5.39 -18.12 19.45
C LEU A 128 4.12 -18.91 19.78
N TYR A 129 3.29 -18.34 20.65
CA TYR A 129 1.92 -18.78 20.89
C TYR A 129 0.97 -17.81 20.19
N LEU A 130 0.31 -18.28 19.13
CA LEU A 130 -0.50 -17.43 18.26
C LEU A 130 -1.92 -17.95 18.13
N THR A 131 -2.85 -17.03 18.02
CA THR A 131 -4.25 -17.31 17.64
C THR A 131 -4.47 -16.87 16.21
N VAL A 132 -5.00 -17.74 15.38
CA VAL A 132 -5.35 -17.41 13.99
C VAL A 132 -6.59 -16.52 14.00
N GLU A 133 -6.42 -15.26 13.59
CA GLU A 133 -7.52 -14.29 13.51
C GLU A 133 -8.37 -14.51 12.28
N ARG A 134 -7.71 -14.67 11.13
CA ARG A 134 -8.36 -14.98 9.85
C ARG A 134 -7.39 -15.58 8.85
N THR A 135 -7.95 -16.16 7.81
CA THR A 135 -7.20 -16.68 6.68
C THR A 135 -7.68 -16.06 5.38
N VAL A 136 -6.77 -15.92 4.43
CA VAL A 136 -7.06 -15.42 3.09
C VAL A 136 -6.53 -16.44 2.08
N SER A 137 -7.42 -16.92 1.21
CA SER A 137 -7.04 -17.78 0.10
C SER A 137 -6.41 -16.98 -1.02
N LEU A 138 -5.23 -17.40 -1.47
CA LEU A 138 -4.49 -16.77 -2.56
C LEU A 138 -4.35 -17.76 -3.69
N GLU A 139 -4.70 -17.33 -4.90
CA GLU A 139 -4.44 -18.07 -6.13
C GLU A 139 -3.33 -17.39 -6.89
N GLY A 140 -2.35 -18.15 -7.31
CA GLY A 140 -1.21 -17.65 -8.06
C GLY A 140 -0.88 -18.59 -9.23
N ASN A 141 0.08 -18.19 -10.04
CA ASN A 141 0.55 -18.96 -11.20
C ASN A 141 1.06 -20.38 -10.84
N TYR A 142 1.41 -20.60 -9.58
CA TYR A 142 1.96 -21.86 -9.07
C TYR A 142 1.01 -22.63 -8.15
N GLY A 143 -0.29 -22.28 -8.16
CA GLY A 143 -1.31 -22.94 -7.39
C GLY A 143 -1.88 -22.11 -6.26
N HIS A 144 -2.54 -22.80 -5.34
CA HIS A 144 -3.26 -22.23 -4.21
C HIS A 144 -2.38 -22.14 -2.97
N SER A 145 -2.47 -21.02 -2.27
CA SER A 145 -1.85 -20.84 -0.95
C SER A 145 -2.82 -20.16 0.02
N THR A 146 -2.51 -20.29 1.31
CA THR A 146 -3.30 -19.66 2.36
C THR A 146 -2.41 -18.71 3.16
N MET A 147 -2.86 -17.48 3.28
CA MET A 147 -2.24 -16.48 4.15
C MET A 147 -2.96 -16.50 5.50
N HIS A 148 -2.22 -16.75 6.55
CA HIS A 148 -2.70 -16.74 7.93
C HIS A 148 -2.35 -15.41 8.58
N LEU A 149 -3.34 -14.73 9.14
CA LEU A 149 -3.15 -13.56 9.99
C LEU A 149 -3.37 -14.01 11.43
N MET A 150 -2.34 -13.88 12.26
CA MET A 150 -2.27 -14.43 13.60
C MET A 150 -1.85 -13.37 14.59
N ARG A 151 -2.36 -13.46 15.82
CA ARG A 151 -1.96 -12.54 16.89
C ARG A 151 -1.40 -13.29 18.09
N ASP A 152 -0.41 -12.67 18.73
CA ASP A 152 0.05 -13.12 20.04
C ASP A 152 -0.82 -12.55 21.17
N GLU A 153 -0.49 -12.88 22.42
CA GLU A 153 -1.23 -12.41 23.60
C GLU A 153 -1.14 -10.88 23.82
N TYR A 154 -0.15 -10.23 23.20
CA TYR A 154 0.04 -8.77 23.26
C TYR A 154 -0.64 -8.01 22.12
N GLY A 155 -1.31 -8.73 21.21
CA GLY A 155 -1.98 -8.16 20.06
C GLY A 155 -1.10 -7.88 18.84
N ASN A 156 0.16 -8.35 18.85
CA ASN A 156 1.05 -8.21 17.70
C ASN A 156 0.64 -9.14 16.56
N LEU A 157 0.66 -8.62 15.35
CA LEU A 157 0.20 -9.30 14.15
C LEU A 157 1.35 -10.00 13.43
N TYR A 158 1.13 -11.27 13.11
CA TYR A 158 2.04 -12.12 12.34
C TYR A 158 1.33 -12.61 11.09
N VAL A 159 2.08 -12.71 10.01
CA VAL A 159 1.57 -13.19 8.72
C VAL A 159 2.41 -14.35 8.23
N TRP A 160 1.76 -15.45 7.88
CA TRP A 160 2.41 -16.60 7.28
C TRP A 160 1.60 -17.14 6.11
N THR A 161 2.24 -17.24 4.95
CA THR A 161 1.63 -17.77 3.74
C THR A 161 2.25 -19.12 3.39
N THR A 162 1.42 -20.12 3.21
CA THR A 162 1.83 -21.48 2.90
C THR A 162 0.85 -22.17 1.95
N ALA A 163 1.37 -23.04 1.09
CA ALA A 163 0.57 -23.88 0.21
C ALA A 163 0.19 -25.22 0.86
N SER A 164 0.83 -25.59 1.97
CA SER A 164 0.72 -26.94 2.55
C SER A 164 -0.23 -27.05 3.73
N LYS A 165 -0.63 -25.95 4.32
CA LYS A 165 -1.49 -25.95 5.52
C LYS A 165 -2.55 -24.87 5.47
N CYS A 166 -3.68 -25.15 6.11
CA CYS A 166 -4.72 -24.18 6.37
C CYS A 166 -5.24 -24.38 7.80
N TRP A 167 -4.87 -23.46 8.68
CA TRP A 167 -5.38 -23.45 10.06
C TRP A 167 -6.64 -22.58 10.12
N PRO A 168 -7.74 -23.10 10.66
CA PRO A 168 -8.97 -22.34 10.71
C PRO A 168 -8.87 -21.14 11.66
N ALA A 169 -9.62 -20.09 11.37
CA ALA A 169 -9.75 -18.93 12.25
C ALA A 169 -10.21 -19.37 13.65
N GLY A 170 -9.61 -18.77 14.68
CA GLY A 170 -9.84 -19.12 16.08
C GLY A 170 -8.91 -20.21 16.62
N SER A 171 -8.12 -20.88 15.78
CA SER A 171 -7.14 -21.87 16.22
C SER A 171 -6.04 -21.25 17.04
N GLU A 172 -5.68 -21.88 18.15
CA GLU A 172 -4.50 -21.51 18.93
C GLU A 172 -3.34 -22.47 18.56
N LYS A 173 -2.19 -21.88 18.27
CA LYS A 173 -1.02 -22.63 17.79
C LYS A 173 0.24 -22.23 18.53
N HIS A 174 0.99 -23.24 18.97
CA HIS A 174 2.37 -23.04 19.39
C HIS A 174 3.28 -23.36 18.21
N ILE A 175 3.98 -22.37 17.69
CA ILE A 175 4.78 -22.50 16.49
C ILE A 175 6.20 -21.97 16.66
N ARG A 176 7.11 -22.49 15.85
CA ARG A 176 8.41 -21.88 15.57
C ARG A 176 8.42 -21.39 14.15
N GLY A 177 8.76 -20.14 13.97
CA GLY A 177 8.87 -19.52 12.66
C GLY A 177 10.05 -18.56 12.59
N THR A 178 10.53 -18.34 11.38
CA THR A 178 11.61 -17.40 11.11
C THR A 178 11.04 -16.09 10.60
N VAL A 179 11.50 -14.97 11.13
CA VAL A 179 11.11 -13.64 10.64
C VAL A 179 11.69 -13.43 9.25
N LYS A 180 10.83 -13.33 8.27
CA LYS A 180 11.20 -13.10 6.86
C LYS A 180 11.31 -11.63 6.54
N ASP A 181 10.39 -10.83 7.06
CA ASP A 181 10.28 -9.41 6.74
C ASP A 181 9.47 -8.67 7.82
N HIS A 182 9.68 -7.36 7.89
CA HIS A 182 8.86 -6.41 8.63
C HIS A 182 8.07 -5.58 7.64
N ARG A 183 6.75 -5.62 7.73
CA ARG A 183 5.87 -4.96 6.78
C ARG A 183 4.81 -4.13 7.50
N LYS A 184 4.30 -3.10 6.85
CA LYS A 184 3.08 -2.40 7.28
C LYS A 184 1.98 -2.59 6.25
N TYR A 185 0.79 -2.90 6.73
CA TYR A 185 -0.40 -2.92 5.92
C TYR A 185 -1.51 -2.18 6.65
N ARG A 186 -2.11 -1.19 5.99
CA ARG A 186 -3.10 -0.29 6.60
C ARG A 186 -2.62 0.30 7.93
N ASN A 187 -1.37 0.74 7.93
CA ASN A 187 -0.66 1.32 9.08
C ASN A 187 -0.51 0.38 10.29
N GLU A 188 -0.69 -0.92 10.12
CA GLU A 188 -0.47 -1.92 11.15
C GLU A 188 0.81 -2.72 10.86
N CYS A 189 1.68 -2.83 11.87
CA CYS A 189 2.91 -3.60 11.76
C CYS A 189 2.61 -5.09 11.63
N GLN A 190 3.17 -5.74 10.63
CA GLN A 190 3.07 -7.18 10.39
C GLN A 190 4.46 -7.80 10.41
N THR A 191 4.67 -8.75 11.31
CA THR A 191 5.85 -9.60 11.29
C THR A 191 5.60 -10.76 10.35
N VAL A 192 6.25 -10.76 9.20
CA VAL A 192 6.08 -11.81 8.19
C VAL A 192 6.96 -12.99 8.55
N LEU A 193 6.35 -14.17 8.68
CA LEU A 193 7.02 -15.40 9.04
C LEU A 193 7.20 -16.32 7.85
N THR A 194 8.23 -17.16 7.93
CA THR A 194 8.49 -18.27 7.03
C THR A 194 8.95 -19.50 7.80
N ARG A 195 8.90 -20.65 7.19
CA ARG A 195 9.36 -21.93 7.79
C ARG A 195 8.71 -22.21 9.13
N CYS A 196 7.42 -21.93 9.25
CA CYS A 196 6.67 -22.19 10.47
C CYS A 196 6.44 -23.70 10.67
N GLN A 197 6.65 -24.14 11.92
CA GLN A 197 6.42 -25.50 12.35
C GLN A 197 5.64 -25.49 13.65
N GLU A 198 4.63 -26.37 13.77
CA GLU A 198 3.95 -26.57 15.04
C GLU A 198 4.90 -27.28 16.01
N VAL A 199 4.95 -26.76 17.22
CA VAL A 199 5.65 -27.39 18.34
C VAL A 199 4.68 -28.38 19.00
N LYS A 200 5.10 -29.63 19.12
CA LYS A 200 4.34 -30.71 19.79
C LYS A 200 4.58 -30.70 21.29
#